data_739eb0f17715f4aa8ef010c13f37f723
#
_entry.id   739eb0f17715f4aa8ef010c13f37f723
#
_cell.length_a   1.000
_cell.length_b   1.000
_cell.length_c   1.000
_cell.angle_alpha   90.00
_cell.angle_beta   90.00
_cell.angle_gamma   90.00
#
_symmetry.space_group_name_H-M   'P 1'
#
loop_
_entity.id
_entity.type
_entity.pdbx_description
1 polymer ?
#
loop_
_entity_poly.entity_id
_entity_poly.type
_entity_poly.pdbx_seq_one_letter_code
_entity_poly.pdbx_strand_id
1 'polypeptide(L)'
;MIEWTGKDLEIWDNTVFREMKNWKVVEYKWLKNFIHIKRENQCIYIFDNHNHALKYWIDEYKYWNIPFWFDLIHIDQHTDMNPSEFELDLDNPNLDVYNVWNFIQPAIKSWLISKVEQINTEYKLLSFQTNENDLILDIDLDFRAPEMSIEKYSETIEKVKNLISKSRVVTIATSSYFLDQNLAIKICKDLL
;
A
#
# COMPACT_ATOMS: atom_id res chain seq x y z
N MET A 1 17.21 12.27 11.62
CA MET A 1 16.25 11.19 11.27
C MET A 1 15.12 11.25 12.30
N ILE A 2 13.90 11.48 11.87
CA ILE A 2 12.74 11.32 12.77
C ILE A 2 12.44 9.83 12.73
N GLU A 3 12.72 9.16 13.84
CA GLU A 3 12.39 7.75 14.01
C GLU A 3 10.88 7.66 14.23
N TRP A 4 10.16 7.04 13.29
CA TRP A 4 8.73 6.85 13.43
C TRP A 4 8.45 5.87 14.58
N THR A 5 7.69 6.31 15.56
CA THR A 5 7.40 5.51 16.77
C THR A 5 6.06 4.79 16.69
N GLY A 6 5.31 4.94 15.60
CA GLY A 6 3.95 4.41 15.45
C GLY A 6 2.89 5.11 16.31
N LYS A 7 3.24 6.21 16.97
CA LYS A 7 2.31 6.92 17.87
C LYS A 7 1.26 7.74 17.13
N ASP A 8 1.51 8.04 15.85
CA ASP A 8 0.66 8.95 15.08
C ASP A 8 -0.44 8.22 14.27
N LEU A 9 -0.42 6.87 14.25
CA LEU A 9 -1.51 6.09 13.65
C LEU A 9 -2.62 5.90 14.69
N GLU A 10 -3.73 6.57 14.46
CA GLU A 10 -4.93 6.49 15.28
C GLU A 10 -6.11 5.95 14.48
N ILE A 11 -6.93 5.10 15.13
CA ILE A 11 -8.18 4.63 14.56
C ILE A 11 -9.24 5.70 14.78
N TRP A 12 -10.02 6.01 13.74
CA TRP A 12 -11.13 6.92 13.87
C TRP A 12 -12.37 6.20 14.43
N ASP A 13 -13.28 6.94 15.07
CA ASP A 13 -14.55 6.38 15.57
C ASP A 13 -15.55 6.04 14.46
N ASN A 14 -15.33 6.56 13.25
CA ASN A 14 -16.19 6.29 12.12
C ASN A 14 -16.04 4.84 11.62
N THR A 15 -17.17 4.16 11.54
CA THR A 15 -17.26 2.79 11.04
C THR A 15 -17.27 2.79 9.51
N VAL A 16 -16.39 2.00 8.91
CA VAL A 16 -16.36 1.72 7.46
C VAL A 16 -17.54 0.84 7.08
N PHE A 17 -17.62 -0.32 7.73
CA PHE A 17 -18.76 -1.25 7.63
C PHE A 17 -18.83 -2.17 8.86
N ARG A 18 -19.92 -2.91 8.95
CA ARG A 18 -20.17 -3.88 10.01
C ARG A 18 -20.53 -5.22 9.41
N GLU A 19 -20.03 -6.29 9.98
CA GLU A 19 -20.41 -7.64 9.62
C GLU A 19 -20.64 -8.51 10.85
N MET A 20 -21.34 -9.63 10.65
CA MET A 20 -21.56 -10.63 11.69
C MET A 20 -20.52 -11.75 11.52
N LYS A 21 -19.56 -11.84 12.43
CA LYS A 21 -18.60 -12.96 12.50
C LYS A 21 -18.80 -13.72 13.79
N ASN A 22 -19.04 -15.03 13.71
CA ASN A 22 -19.23 -15.90 14.87
C ASN A 22 -20.23 -15.33 15.90
N TRP A 23 -21.39 -14.86 15.43
CA TRP A 23 -22.48 -14.27 16.22
C TRP A 23 -22.09 -12.97 16.97
N LYS A 24 -20.99 -12.33 16.59
CA LYS A 24 -20.57 -11.03 17.10
C LYS A 24 -20.54 -10.02 15.97
N VAL A 25 -20.97 -8.79 16.27
CA VAL A 25 -20.79 -7.68 15.34
C VAL A 25 -19.34 -7.27 15.37
N VAL A 26 -18.67 -7.31 14.21
CA VAL A 26 -17.34 -6.76 13.99
C VAL A 26 -17.49 -5.45 13.25
N GLU A 27 -16.87 -4.41 13.75
CA GLU A 27 -16.83 -3.09 13.13
C GLU A 27 -15.44 -2.82 12.55
N TYR A 28 -15.42 -2.42 11.29
CA TYR A 28 -14.21 -1.99 10.61
C TYR A 28 -14.17 -0.46 10.60
N LYS A 29 -13.03 0.13 10.93
CA LYS A 29 -12.90 1.57 11.15
C LYS A 29 -11.82 2.18 10.26
N TRP A 30 -11.99 3.45 9.91
CA TRP A 30 -11.01 4.24 9.19
C TRP A 30 -9.79 4.60 10.06
N LEU A 31 -8.67 4.95 9.42
CA LEU A 31 -7.62 5.73 10.07
C LEU A 31 -8.10 7.17 10.27
N LYS A 32 -7.68 7.78 11.38
CA LYS A 32 -7.92 9.20 11.66
C LYS A 32 -6.93 10.09 10.93
N ASN A 33 -5.69 9.64 10.82
CA ASN A 33 -4.58 10.39 10.24
C ASN A 33 -3.82 9.54 9.22
N PHE A 34 -3.43 10.17 8.11
CA PHE A 34 -2.45 9.60 7.19
C PHE A 34 -1.06 10.05 7.60
N ILE A 35 -0.07 9.17 7.42
CA ILE A 35 1.30 9.41 7.84
C ILE A 35 2.19 9.59 6.62
N HIS A 36 3.06 10.59 6.67
CA HIS A 36 4.15 10.78 5.73
C HIS A 36 5.47 10.80 6.50
N ILE A 37 6.32 9.80 6.24
CA ILE A 37 7.66 9.71 6.80
C ILE A 37 8.64 10.09 5.69
N LYS A 38 9.35 11.18 5.88
CA LYS A 38 10.39 11.63 4.95
C LYS A 38 11.76 11.34 5.53
N ARG A 39 12.55 10.52 4.82
CA ARG A 39 13.98 10.27 5.04
C ARG A 39 14.77 10.95 3.92
N GLU A 40 16.11 10.98 4.02
CA GLU A 40 16.97 11.68 3.06
C GLU A 40 16.65 11.34 1.59
N ASN A 41 16.50 10.05 1.28
CA ASN A 41 16.25 9.56 -0.09
C ASN A 41 15.00 8.66 -0.17
N GLN A 42 14.09 8.76 0.79
CA GLN A 42 12.93 7.88 0.86
C GLN A 42 11.72 8.63 1.39
N CYS A 43 10.57 8.41 0.76
CA CYS A 43 9.25 8.80 1.24
C CYS A 43 8.41 7.57 1.52
N ILE A 44 7.78 7.51 2.71
CA ILE A 44 6.86 6.43 3.09
C ILE A 44 5.51 7.07 3.43
N TYR A 45 4.45 6.57 2.82
CA TYR A 45 3.07 7.01 3.01
C TYR A 45 2.24 5.89 3.60
N ILE A 46 1.49 6.16 4.67
CA ILE A 46 0.58 5.21 5.30
C ILE A 46 -0.81 5.82 5.30
N PHE A 47 -1.78 5.10 4.78
CA PHE A 47 -3.17 5.52 4.63
C PHE A 47 -4.12 4.32 4.75
N ASP A 48 -5.42 4.55 4.69
CA ASP A 48 -6.42 3.51 4.88
C ASP A 48 -6.81 2.78 3.59
N ASN A 49 -7.28 3.47 2.57
CA ASN A 49 -7.74 2.87 1.31
C ASN A 49 -6.63 2.80 0.27
N HIS A 50 -6.49 1.65 -0.36
CA HIS A 50 -5.38 1.36 -1.27
C HIS A 50 -5.31 2.31 -2.49
N ASN A 51 -6.45 2.75 -3.04
CA ASN A 51 -6.46 3.70 -4.16
C ASN A 51 -5.79 5.05 -3.85
N HIS A 52 -5.56 5.40 -2.58
CA HIS A 52 -4.80 6.60 -2.20
C HIS A 52 -3.33 6.53 -2.66
N ALA A 53 -2.78 5.34 -2.90
CA ALA A 53 -1.43 5.17 -3.45
C ALA A 53 -1.23 5.96 -4.74
N LEU A 54 -2.23 5.95 -5.63
CA LEU A 54 -2.17 6.67 -6.91
C LEU A 54 -1.87 8.17 -6.73
N LYS A 55 -2.48 8.81 -5.71
CA LYS A 55 -2.21 10.22 -5.40
C LYS A 55 -0.74 10.44 -5.07
N TYR A 56 -0.18 9.61 -4.21
CA TYR A 56 1.21 9.77 -3.78
C TYR A 56 2.20 9.49 -4.90
N TRP A 57 1.94 8.52 -5.78
CA TRP A 57 2.77 8.31 -6.97
C TRP A 57 2.76 9.52 -7.91
N ILE A 58 1.59 10.14 -8.14
CA ILE A 58 1.48 11.35 -8.95
C ILE A 58 2.22 12.52 -8.28
N ASP A 59 2.04 12.72 -6.98
CA ASP A 59 2.73 13.76 -6.23
C ASP A 59 4.25 13.59 -6.30
N GLU A 60 4.76 12.37 -6.06
CA GLU A 60 6.19 12.07 -6.11
C GLU A 60 6.77 12.20 -7.53
N TYR A 61 6.00 11.87 -8.56
CA TYR A 61 6.35 12.13 -9.95
C TYR A 61 6.44 13.65 -10.21
N LYS A 62 5.46 14.43 -9.79
CA LYS A 62 5.46 15.90 -9.95
C LYS A 62 6.61 16.58 -9.20
N TYR A 63 7.04 16.04 -8.09
CA TYR A 63 8.20 16.51 -7.32
C TYR A 63 9.54 15.93 -7.80
N TRP A 64 9.56 15.18 -8.90
CA TRP A 64 10.75 14.56 -9.49
C TRP A 64 11.47 13.56 -8.57
N ASN A 65 10.76 13.01 -7.58
CA ASN A 65 11.30 11.99 -6.68
C ASN A 65 11.23 10.59 -7.31
N ILE A 66 10.30 10.36 -8.25
CA ILE A 66 10.24 9.14 -9.05
C ILE A 66 10.27 9.48 -10.54
N PRO A 67 10.85 8.60 -11.39
CA PRO A 67 10.86 8.82 -12.82
C PRO A 67 9.47 8.66 -13.42
N PHE A 68 9.27 9.23 -14.57
CA PHE A 68 8.18 8.83 -15.45
C PHE A 68 8.41 7.38 -15.91
N TRP A 69 7.33 6.58 -15.93
CA TRP A 69 7.40 5.21 -16.39
C TRP A 69 8.25 4.29 -15.48
N PHE A 70 7.93 4.30 -14.19
CA PHE A 70 8.60 3.45 -13.20
C PHE A 70 8.04 2.02 -13.14
N ASP A 71 8.85 1.10 -12.66
CA ASP A 71 8.42 -0.25 -12.30
C ASP A 71 7.89 -0.28 -10.88
N LEU A 72 6.71 -0.87 -10.69
CA LEU A 72 6.03 -1.00 -9.41
C LEU A 72 6.17 -2.41 -8.87
N ILE A 73 6.62 -2.56 -7.63
CA ILE A 73 6.46 -3.80 -6.85
C ILE A 73 5.20 -3.66 -6.01
N HIS A 74 4.23 -4.54 -6.26
CA HIS A 74 2.91 -4.50 -5.64
C HIS A 74 2.67 -5.76 -4.80
N ILE A 75 2.68 -5.60 -3.46
CA ILE A 75 2.44 -6.67 -2.48
C ILE A 75 1.00 -6.56 -2.01
N ASP A 76 0.16 -7.46 -2.51
CA ASP A 76 -1.28 -7.44 -2.29
C ASP A 76 -1.87 -8.81 -2.64
N GLN A 77 -2.93 -9.25 -1.94
CA GLN A 77 -3.70 -10.42 -2.38
C GLN A 77 -4.48 -10.16 -3.67
N HIS A 78 -4.81 -8.91 -3.98
CA HIS A 78 -5.56 -8.47 -5.16
C HIS A 78 -4.62 -7.92 -6.25
N THR A 79 -5.14 -7.65 -7.42
CA THR A 79 -4.32 -7.09 -8.51
C THR A 79 -4.50 -5.59 -8.69
N ASP A 80 -5.64 -5.08 -8.26
CA ASP A 80 -6.08 -3.68 -8.38
C ASP A 80 -6.01 -3.09 -9.80
N MET A 81 -6.00 -4.00 -10.78
CA MET A 81 -5.88 -3.71 -12.20
C MET A 81 -7.18 -3.97 -12.98
N ASN A 82 -8.33 -3.94 -12.33
CA ASN A 82 -9.60 -4.05 -13.05
C ASN A 82 -9.74 -2.93 -14.09
N PRO A 83 -10.43 -3.18 -15.20
CA PRO A 83 -10.64 -2.16 -16.22
C PRO A 83 -11.27 -0.89 -15.64
N SER A 84 -10.74 0.26 -16.03
CA SER A 84 -11.32 1.56 -15.76
C SER A 84 -11.74 2.22 -17.07
N GLU A 85 -12.92 2.83 -17.09
CA GLU A 85 -13.42 3.64 -18.19
C GLU A 85 -12.83 5.05 -18.19
N PHE A 86 -12.23 5.46 -17.06
CA PHE A 86 -11.65 6.78 -16.88
C PHE A 86 -10.16 6.78 -17.25
N GLU A 87 -9.76 7.79 -17.99
CA GLU A 87 -8.36 8.08 -18.29
C GLU A 87 -7.76 8.93 -17.18
N LEU A 88 -6.50 8.69 -16.85
CA LEU A 88 -5.77 9.46 -15.85
C LEU A 88 -5.04 10.61 -16.53
N ASP A 89 -5.48 11.84 -16.22
CA ASP A 89 -4.74 13.06 -16.51
C ASP A 89 -3.75 13.36 -15.38
N LEU A 90 -2.47 13.23 -15.65
CA LEU A 90 -1.42 13.42 -14.64
C LEU A 90 -1.30 14.90 -14.21
N ASP A 91 -1.67 15.85 -15.07
CA ASP A 91 -1.59 17.28 -14.77
C ASP A 91 -2.75 17.73 -13.86
N ASN A 92 -3.94 17.16 -14.10
CA ASN A 92 -5.16 17.50 -13.35
C ASN A 92 -5.97 16.23 -12.98
N PRO A 93 -5.45 15.37 -12.09
CA PRO A 93 -6.05 14.08 -11.81
C PRO A 93 -7.36 14.22 -11.03
N ASN A 94 -8.43 13.61 -11.54
CA ASN A 94 -9.67 13.39 -10.79
C ASN A 94 -9.57 12.03 -10.10
N LEU A 95 -9.07 12.00 -8.87
CA LEU A 95 -8.82 10.75 -8.14
C LEU A 95 -10.09 10.10 -7.58
N ASP A 96 -11.20 10.84 -7.47
CA ASP A 96 -12.46 10.35 -6.90
C ASP A 96 -13.15 9.30 -7.78
N VAL A 97 -12.75 9.19 -9.05
CA VAL A 97 -13.31 8.20 -9.99
C VAL A 97 -12.65 6.83 -9.91
N TYR A 98 -11.54 6.71 -9.18
CA TYR A 98 -10.81 5.45 -9.00
C TYR A 98 -11.08 4.85 -7.63
N ASN A 99 -11.27 3.53 -7.62
CA ASN A 99 -11.50 2.77 -6.39
C ASN A 99 -10.37 1.75 -6.16
N VAL A 100 -10.42 1.04 -5.04
CA VAL A 100 -9.41 0.06 -4.63
C VAL A 100 -9.20 -1.10 -5.61
N TRP A 101 -10.13 -1.32 -6.55
CA TRP A 101 -10.03 -2.44 -7.50
C TRP A 101 -9.41 -2.06 -8.85
N ASN A 102 -9.25 -0.76 -9.15
CA ASN A 102 -8.95 -0.33 -10.52
C ASN A 102 -7.95 0.82 -10.66
N PHE A 103 -7.29 1.26 -9.59
CA PHE A 103 -6.44 2.45 -9.62
C PHE A 103 -5.07 2.25 -10.29
N ILE A 104 -4.56 1.01 -10.36
CA ILE A 104 -3.28 0.71 -11.01
C ILE A 104 -3.41 0.77 -12.54
N GLN A 105 -4.50 0.28 -13.12
CA GLN A 105 -4.64 0.24 -14.57
C GLN A 105 -4.62 1.62 -15.24
N PRO A 106 -5.30 2.66 -14.74
CA PRO A 106 -5.16 4.02 -15.25
C PRO A 106 -3.72 4.55 -15.17
N ALA A 107 -2.97 4.21 -14.12
CA ALA A 107 -1.57 4.60 -14.00
C ALA A 107 -0.67 3.94 -15.07
N ILE A 108 -0.96 2.69 -15.43
CA ILE A 108 -0.29 2.02 -16.56
C ILE A 108 -0.67 2.68 -17.89
N LYS A 109 -1.96 2.94 -18.13
CA LYS A 109 -2.45 3.55 -19.39
C LYS A 109 -1.90 4.97 -19.59
N SER A 110 -1.69 5.73 -18.52
CA SER A 110 -1.10 7.07 -18.56
C SER A 110 0.43 7.06 -18.63
N TRP A 111 1.06 5.89 -18.74
CA TRP A 111 2.51 5.70 -18.76
C TRP A 111 3.22 6.12 -17.47
N LEU A 112 2.50 6.34 -16.38
CA LEU A 112 3.12 6.58 -15.08
C LEU A 112 3.84 5.32 -14.60
N ILE A 113 3.21 4.15 -14.74
CA ILE A 113 3.77 2.83 -14.41
C ILE A 113 4.10 2.09 -15.72
N SER A 114 5.33 1.55 -15.81
CA SER A 114 5.77 0.74 -16.95
C SER A 114 5.40 -0.73 -16.79
N LYS A 115 5.61 -1.24 -15.59
CA LYS A 115 5.44 -2.65 -15.25
C LYS A 115 5.01 -2.80 -13.80
N VAL A 116 4.17 -3.79 -13.53
CA VAL A 116 3.80 -4.21 -12.17
C VAL A 116 4.35 -5.62 -11.91
N GLU A 117 5.20 -5.73 -10.90
CA GLU A 117 5.60 -7.01 -10.34
C GLU A 117 4.65 -7.34 -9.18
N GLN A 118 3.65 -8.16 -9.47
CA GLN A 118 2.63 -8.57 -8.52
C GLN A 118 3.15 -9.66 -7.57
N ILE A 119 3.09 -9.42 -6.25
CA ILE A 119 3.45 -10.38 -5.20
C ILE A 119 2.20 -10.66 -4.37
N ASN A 120 1.48 -11.72 -4.69
CA ASN A 120 0.19 -12.06 -4.12
C ASN A 120 0.16 -13.36 -3.30
N THR A 121 1.30 -13.93 -2.99
CA THR A 121 1.41 -15.12 -2.13
C THR A 121 2.66 -15.06 -1.26
N GLU A 122 2.63 -15.73 -0.10
CA GLU A 122 3.80 -15.87 0.76
C GLU A 122 5.00 -16.46 0.01
N TYR A 123 4.75 -17.51 -0.79
CA TYR A 123 5.80 -18.15 -1.58
C TYR A 123 6.45 -17.17 -2.55
N LYS A 124 5.64 -16.37 -3.27
CA LYS A 124 6.16 -15.40 -4.22
C LYS A 124 6.96 -14.30 -3.51
N LEU A 125 6.48 -13.82 -2.36
CA LEU A 125 7.20 -12.85 -1.55
C LEU A 125 8.56 -13.38 -1.10
N LEU A 126 8.63 -14.58 -0.53
CA LEU A 126 9.87 -15.15 -0.01
C LEU A 126 10.86 -15.49 -1.13
N SER A 127 10.37 -15.94 -2.28
CA SER A 127 11.20 -16.27 -3.46
C SER A 127 11.63 -15.05 -4.28
N PHE A 128 10.96 -13.92 -4.15
CA PHE A 128 11.26 -12.71 -4.92
C PHE A 128 12.68 -12.22 -4.63
N GLN A 129 13.43 -11.92 -5.69
CA GLN A 129 14.80 -11.40 -5.61
C GLN A 129 14.93 -10.16 -6.49
N THR A 130 15.56 -9.14 -5.97
CA THR A 130 15.96 -7.95 -6.73
C THR A 130 17.29 -7.41 -6.23
N ASN A 131 18.15 -7.02 -7.17
CA ASN A 131 19.37 -6.29 -6.89
C ASN A 131 19.21 -4.77 -7.14
N GLU A 132 18.02 -4.35 -7.56
CA GLU A 132 17.70 -2.95 -7.80
C GLU A 132 17.54 -2.20 -6.49
N ASN A 133 17.94 -0.93 -6.54
CA ASN A 133 17.67 0.06 -5.51
C ASN A 133 16.75 1.14 -6.11
N ASP A 134 16.30 2.08 -5.29
CA ASP A 134 15.33 3.12 -5.68
C ASP A 134 13.99 2.56 -6.18
N LEU A 135 13.57 1.41 -5.61
CA LEU A 135 12.30 0.77 -5.94
C LEU A 135 11.11 1.66 -5.59
N ILE A 136 10.02 1.47 -6.32
CA ILE A 136 8.70 1.96 -5.94
C ILE A 136 7.93 0.75 -5.41
N LEU A 137 7.60 0.79 -4.14
CA LEU A 137 6.99 -0.32 -3.42
C LEU A 137 5.60 0.08 -2.93
N ASP A 138 4.63 -0.72 -3.27
CA ASP A 138 3.25 -0.58 -2.86
C ASP A 138 2.80 -1.81 -2.08
N ILE A 139 2.22 -1.59 -0.91
CA ILE A 139 1.87 -2.65 0.03
C ILE A 139 0.43 -2.46 0.47
N ASP A 140 -0.42 -3.44 0.16
CA ASP A 140 -1.69 -3.59 0.86
C ASP A 140 -1.51 -4.56 2.05
N LEU A 141 -1.87 -4.11 3.24
CA LEU A 141 -1.74 -4.95 4.43
C LEU A 141 -2.78 -6.08 4.49
N ASP A 142 -3.78 -6.08 3.63
CA ASP A 142 -4.71 -7.21 3.49
C ASP A 142 -4.02 -8.48 2.97
N PHE A 143 -2.85 -8.35 2.33
CA PHE A 143 -1.94 -9.47 2.09
C PHE A 143 -1.67 -10.29 3.36
N ARG A 144 -1.91 -9.72 4.54
CA ARG A 144 -1.77 -10.36 5.85
C ARG A 144 -3.09 -10.64 6.55
N ALA A 145 -4.19 -10.52 5.83
CA ALA A 145 -5.49 -10.93 6.33
C ALA A 145 -5.51 -12.44 6.66
N PRO A 146 -6.30 -12.88 7.63
CA PRO A 146 -6.30 -14.29 8.08
C PRO A 146 -6.52 -15.30 6.97
N GLU A 147 -7.28 -14.96 5.93
CA GLU A 147 -7.55 -15.80 4.76
C GLU A 147 -6.29 -16.07 3.89
N MET A 148 -5.28 -15.21 3.97
CA MET A 148 -4.03 -15.40 3.24
C MET A 148 -3.14 -16.48 3.84
N SER A 149 -3.47 -16.98 5.05
CA SER A 149 -2.79 -18.11 5.70
C SER A 149 -1.27 -17.97 5.71
N ILE A 150 -0.75 -16.78 6.06
CA ILE A 150 0.68 -16.54 6.15
C ILE A 150 1.27 -17.36 7.31
N GLU A 151 2.08 -18.36 6.99
CA GLU A 151 2.70 -19.27 7.97
C GLU A 151 4.01 -18.69 8.52
N LYS A 152 4.81 -18.05 7.64
CA LYS A 152 6.15 -17.56 7.97
C LYS A 152 6.16 -16.07 8.26
N TYR A 153 5.38 -15.64 9.26
CA TYR A 153 5.19 -14.23 9.56
C TYR A 153 6.50 -13.44 9.69
N SER A 154 7.43 -13.93 10.51
CA SER A 154 8.70 -13.23 10.75
C SER A 154 9.57 -13.13 9.49
N GLU A 155 9.65 -14.21 8.69
CA GLU A 155 10.42 -14.22 7.45
C GLU A 155 9.84 -13.24 6.43
N THR A 156 8.50 -13.17 6.33
CA THR A 156 7.84 -12.25 5.41
C THR A 156 7.95 -10.79 5.88
N ILE A 157 7.94 -10.51 7.19
CA ILE A 157 8.23 -9.16 7.72
C ILE A 157 9.65 -8.74 7.34
N GLU A 158 10.65 -9.57 7.62
CA GLU A 158 12.04 -9.24 7.28
C GLU A 158 12.24 -9.07 5.78
N LYS A 159 11.54 -9.85 4.95
CA LYS A 159 11.59 -9.70 3.50
C LYS A 159 11.02 -8.34 3.05
N VAL A 160 9.86 -7.94 3.58
CA VAL A 160 9.25 -6.63 3.27
C VAL A 160 10.15 -5.49 3.79
N LYS A 161 10.71 -5.58 5.00
CA LYS A 161 11.68 -4.59 5.50
C LYS A 161 12.88 -4.42 4.56
N ASN A 162 13.41 -5.52 4.03
CA ASN A 162 14.50 -5.46 3.05
C ASN A 162 14.06 -4.73 1.77
N LEU A 163 12.84 -4.96 1.27
CA LEU A 163 12.31 -4.23 0.13
C LEU A 163 12.10 -2.75 0.46
N ILE A 164 11.52 -2.44 1.62
CA ILE A 164 11.38 -1.04 2.09
C ILE A 164 12.74 -0.34 2.12
N SER A 165 13.78 -0.98 2.64
CA SER A 165 15.13 -0.37 2.74
C SER A 165 15.76 -0.04 1.38
N LYS A 166 15.32 -0.70 0.31
CA LYS A 166 15.76 -0.48 -1.07
C LYS A 166 14.85 0.47 -1.86
N SER A 167 13.74 0.88 -1.26
CA SER A 167 12.73 1.66 -1.96
C SER A 167 12.93 3.15 -1.76
N ARG A 168 12.71 3.92 -2.82
CA ARG A 168 12.67 5.39 -2.79
C ARG A 168 11.30 5.89 -2.34
N VAL A 169 10.23 5.25 -2.81
CA VAL A 169 8.86 5.55 -2.42
C VAL A 169 8.19 4.27 -1.96
N VAL A 170 7.53 4.34 -0.82
CA VAL A 170 6.75 3.24 -0.26
C VAL A 170 5.35 3.76 0.05
N THR A 171 4.34 3.07 -0.47
CA THR A 171 2.94 3.28 -0.12
C THR A 171 2.43 2.07 0.67
N ILE A 172 1.75 2.31 1.79
CA ILE A 172 1.21 1.27 2.68
C ILE A 172 -0.25 1.57 2.95
N ALA A 173 -1.14 0.72 2.44
CA ALA A 173 -2.56 0.75 2.74
C ALA A 173 -2.86 -0.16 3.95
N THR A 174 -3.65 0.34 4.90
CA THR A 174 -4.10 -0.46 6.05
C THR A 174 -5.36 -1.26 5.76
N SER A 175 -5.97 -1.04 4.61
CA SER A 175 -7.11 -1.78 4.06
C SER A 175 -8.26 -1.99 5.04
N SER A 176 -8.87 -0.90 5.44
CA SER A 176 -9.90 -0.83 6.48
C SER A 176 -11.15 -1.69 6.19
N TYR A 177 -11.34 -2.13 4.95
CA TYR A 177 -12.44 -3.05 4.58
C TYR A 177 -12.11 -4.52 4.84
N PHE A 178 -10.83 -4.88 4.86
CA PHE A 178 -10.37 -6.27 4.84
C PHE A 178 -9.61 -6.65 6.09
N LEU A 179 -8.99 -5.67 6.78
CA LEU A 179 -8.13 -5.91 7.92
C LEU A 179 -8.56 -5.09 9.14
N ASP A 180 -8.55 -5.71 10.31
CA ASP A 180 -8.72 -5.00 11.59
C ASP A 180 -7.61 -3.95 11.76
N GLN A 181 -8.00 -2.71 12.07
CA GLN A 181 -7.06 -1.60 12.08
C GLN A 181 -6.04 -1.67 13.24
N ASN A 182 -6.35 -2.34 14.35
CA ASN A 182 -5.34 -2.57 15.39
C ASN A 182 -4.27 -3.53 14.91
N LEU A 183 -4.69 -4.56 14.14
CA LEU A 183 -3.75 -5.48 13.51
C LEU A 183 -2.93 -4.77 12.43
N ALA A 184 -3.55 -3.97 11.56
CA ALA A 184 -2.87 -3.20 10.54
C ALA A 184 -1.81 -2.25 11.13
N ILE A 185 -2.16 -1.50 12.18
CA ILE A 185 -1.23 -0.61 12.90
C ILE A 185 -0.07 -1.41 13.52
N LYS A 186 -0.35 -2.60 14.08
CA LYS A 186 0.70 -3.48 14.59
C LYS A 186 1.67 -3.90 13.48
N ILE A 187 1.13 -4.32 12.33
CA ILE A 187 1.95 -4.71 11.17
C ILE A 187 2.80 -3.51 10.69
N CYS A 188 2.23 -2.31 10.58
CA CYS A 188 3.00 -1.10 10.26
C CYS A 188 4.18 -0.90 11.21
N LYS A 189 3.98 -1.11 12.52
CA LYS A 189 5.05 -1.01 13.53
C LYS A 189 6.10 -2.11 13.38
N ASP A 190 5.68 -3.29 12.97
CA ASP A 190 6.61 -4.40 12.73
C ASP A 190 7.42 -4.18 11.44
N LEU A 191 6.92 -3.40 10.47
CA LEU A 191 7.57 -3.10 9.19
C LEU A 191 8.54 -1.91 9.24
N LEU A 192 8.30 -0.92 10.08
CA LEU A 192 9.01 0.37 10.09
C LEU A 192 9.83 0.61 11.35
#